data_6296c1b9300952214186d787f21f536c
#
_entry.id   6296c1b9300952214186d787f21f536c
#
_cell.length_a   1.000
_cell.length_b   1.000
_cell.length_c   1.000
_cell.angle_alpha   90.00
_cell.angle_beta   90.00
_cell.angle_gamma   90.00
#
_symmetry.space_group_name_H-M   'P 1'
#
loop_
_entity.id
_entity.type
_entity.pdbx_description
1 polymer ?
#
loop_
_entity_poly.entity_id
_entity_poly.type
_entity_poly.pdbx_seq_one_letter_code
_entity_poly.pdbx_strand_id
1 'polypeptide(L)' 'MASAKDILDHFFLEMRWRTLSLAADLDRVERGEQSAALFKTDPRLQKLHKAFEVLNKASGNRAEQVQNIFSDTTPPPPR' A
#
# COMPACT_ATOMS: atom_id res chain seq x y z
N MET A 1 4.59 29.78 1.92
CA MET A 1 4.64 28.33 1.75
C MET A 1 4.14 27.64 3.03
N ALA A 2 3.31 26.65 2.90
CA ALA A 2 2.78 25.94 4.05
C ALA A 2 3.88 25.13 4.74
N SER A 3 3.88 25.09 6.08
CA SER A 3 4.81 24.26 6.82
C SER A 3 4.40 22.79 6.74
N ALA A 4 5.33 21.91 7.07
CA ALA A 4 5.03 20.47 7.14
C ALA A 4 3.89 20.20 8.13
N LYS A 5 3.87 20.92 9.25
CA LYS A 5 2.81 20.79 10.24
C LYS A 5 1.46 21.19 9.68
N ASP A 6 1.40 22.29 8.94
CA ASP A 6 0.15 22.72 8.31
C ASP A 6 -0.36 21.69 7.32
N ILE A 7 0.53 21.13 6.52
CA ILE A 7 0.18 20.08 5.56
C ILE A 7 -0.32 18.83 6.28
N LEU A 8 0.39 18.41 7.30
CA LEU A 8 -0.02 17.25 8.10
C LEU A 8 -1.39 17.47 8.73
N ASP A 9 -1.60 18.65 9.34
CA ASP A 9 -2.90 18.96 9.95
C ASP A 9 -4.03 18.89 8.93
N HIS A 10 -3.75 19.30 7.69
CA HIS A 10 -4.77 19.28 6.64
C HIS A 10 -5.11 17.87 6.17
N PHE A 11 -4.12 17.00 6.08
CA PHE A 11 -4.31 15.67 5.46
C PHE A 11 -4.41 14.52 6.45
N PHE A 12 -4.15 14.75 7.74
CA PHE A 12 -4.01 13.65 8.70
C PHE A 12 -5.24 12.75 8.81
N LEU A 13 -6.44 13.33 8.83
CA LEU A 13 -7.65 12.53 8.96
C LEU A 13 -7.82 11.59 7.76
N GLU A 14 -7.51 12.06 6.56
CA GLU A 14 -7.56 11.20 5.37
C GLU A 14 -6.50 10.11 5.42
N MET A 15 -5.29 10.46 5.85
CA MET A 15 -4.21 9.48 5.99
C MET A 15 -4.60 8.39 6.98
N ARG A 16 -5.18 8.77 8.12
CA ARG A 16 -5.67 7.84 9.11
C ARG A 16 -6.76 6.93 8.53
N TRP A 17 -7.70 7.49 7.80
CA TRP A 17 -8.78 6.76 7.15
C TRP A 17 -8.25 5.72 6.17
N ARG A 18 -7.32 6.12 5.31
CA ARG A 18 -6.74 5.22 4.32
C ARG A 18 -5.99 4.07 4.99
N THR A 19 -5.27 4.37 6.06
CA THR A 19 -4.53 3.36 6.81
C THR A 19 -5.47 2.36 7.47
N LEU A 20 -6.53 2.85 8.12
CA LEU A 20 -7.53 1.98 8.74
C LEU A 20 -8.25 1.13 7.71
N SER A 21 -8.61 1.70 6.57
CA SER A 21 -9.27 0.96 5.49
C SER A 21 -8.39 -0.17 4.97
N LEU A 22 -7.13 0.11 4.76
CA LEU A 22 -6.18 -0.90 4.30
C LEU A 22 -6.02 -2.02 5.34
N ALA A 23 -5.90 -1.66 6.61
CA ALA A 23 -5.81 -2.63 7.68
C ALA A 23 -7.03 -3.54 7.71
N ALA A 24 -8.22 -2.98 7.56
CA ALA A 24 -9.45 -3.75 7.53
C ALA A 24 -9.49 -4.69 6.32
N ASP A 25 -9.01 -4.23 5.18
CA ASP A 25 -8.95 -5.05 3.98
C ASP A 25 -8.01 -6.25 4.18
N LEU A 26 -6.85 -6.02 4.78
CA LEU A 26 -5.91 -7.10 5.08
C LEU A 26 -6.50 -8.11 6.06
N ASP A 27 -7.25 -7.63 7.06
CA ASP A 27 -7.94 -8.51 7.99
C ASP A 27 -8.98 -9.38 7.28
N ARG A 28 -9.70 -8.81 6.31
CA ARG A 28 -10.66 -9.58 5.51
C ARG A 28 -9.99 -10.69 4.72
N VAL A 29 -8.86 -10.39 4.10
CA VAL A 29 -8.08 -11.41 3.37
C VAL A 29 -7.64 -12.50 4.33
N GLU A 30 -7.14 -12.11 5.51
CA GLU A 30 -6.64 -13.06 6.50
C GLU A 30 -7.71 -14.02 7.00
N ARG A 31 -8.96 -13.56 7.08
CA ARG A 31 -10.07 -14.40 7.50
C ARG A 31 -10.54 -15.37 6.42
N GLY A 32 -10.13 -15.19 5.18
CA GLY A 32 -10.49 -16.07 4.08
C GLY A 32 -9.76 -17.41 4.15
N GLU A 33 -10.32 -18.41 3.49
CA GLU A 33 -9.70 -19.72 3.42
C GLU A 33 -8.35 -19.65 2.72
N GLN A 34 -7.39 -20.40 3.22
CA GLN A 34 -6.04 -20.52 2.65
C GLN A 34 -5.25 -19.21 2.65
N SER A 35 -5.59 -18.31 3.56
CA SER A 35 -4.94 -17.00 3.62
C SER A 35 -3.44 -17.11 3.88
N ALA A 36 -3.00 -18.04 4.74
CA ALA A 36 -1.57 -18.19 5.05
C ALA A 36 -0.75 -18.49 3.80
N ALA A 37 -1.24 -19.39 2.95
CA ALA A 37 -0.57 -19.69 1.68
C ALA A 37 -0.60 -18.49 0.75
N LEU A 38 -1.73 -17.78 0.68
CA LEU A 38 -1.89 -16.63 -0.18
C LEU A 38 -0.92 -15.50 0.20
N PHE A 39 -0.75 -15.23 1.48
CA PHE A 39 0.20 -14.21 1.94
C PHE A 39 1.64 -14.53 1.53
N LYS A 40 1.97 -15.80 1.37
CA LYS A 40 3.30 -16.21 0.96
C LYS A 40 3.51 -16.19 -0.55
N THR A 41 2.46 -16.43 -1.34
CA THR A 41 2.60 -16.73 -2.75
C THR A 41 1.99 -15.69 -3.68
N ASP A 42 1.01 -14.91 -3.24
CA ASP A 42 0.34 -13.99 -4.15
C ASP A 42 1.20 -12.75 -4.41
N PRO A 43 1.52 -12.46 -5.69
CA PRO A 43 2.35 -11.32 -6.03
C PRO A 43 1.77 -9.97 -5.58
N ARG A 44 0.45 -9.85 -5.49
CA ARG A 44 -0.18 -8.61 -5.07
C ARG A 44 0.11 -8.31 -3.61
N LEU A 45 0.09 -9.32 -2.76
CA LEU A 45 0.43 -9.15 -1.34
C LEU A 45 1.91 -8.87 -1.14
N GLN A 46 2.76 -9.49 -1.95
CA GLN A 46 4.20 -9.21 -1.91
C GLN A 46 4.50 -7.77 -2.33
N LYS A 47 3.81 -7.27 -3.35
CA LYS A 47 3.94 -5.87 -3.78
C LYS A 47 3.45 -4.91 -2.70
N LEU A 48 2.35 -5.24 -2.03
CA LEU A 48 1.88 -4.44 -0.90
C LEU A 48 2.91 -4.37 0.22
N HIS A 49 3.55 -5.48 0.55
CA HIS A 49 4.62 -5.48 1.55
C HIS A 49 5.78 -4.57 1.17
N LYS A 50 6.20 -4.61 -0.10
CA LYS A 50 7.23 -3.69 -0.58
C LYS A 50 6.80 -2.24 -0.47
N ALA A 51 5.54 -1.96 -0.79
CA ALA A 51 4.99 -0.60 -0.68
C ALA A 51 5.03 -0.14 0.79
N PHE A 52 4.68 -1.00 1.73
CA PHE A 52 4.73 -0.65 3.16
C PHE A 52 6.15 -0.30 3.60
N GLU A 53 7.15 -1.03 3.11
CA GLU A 53 8.54 -0.71 3.40
C GLU A 53 8.93 0.66 2.86
N VAL A 54 8.50 0.98 1.63
CA VAL A 54 8.75 2.29 1.04
C VAL A 54 8.12 3.39 1.89
N LEU A 55 6.87 3.21 2.29
CA LEU A 55 6.17 4.20 3.11
C LEU A 55 6.88 4.45 4.43
N ASN A 56 7.49 3.42 5.00
CA ASN A 56 8.13 3.51 6.30
C ASN A 56 9.56 4.05 6.22
N LYS A 57 10.31 3.69 5.20
CA LYS A 57 11.75 3.96 5.13
C LYS A 57 12.15 5.11 4.21
N ALA A 58 11.40 5.34 3.15
CA ALA A 58 11.80 6.29 2.13
C ALA A 58 11.72 7.73 2.63
N SER A 59 12.63 8.56 2.14
CA SER A 59 12.62 9.99 2.37
C SER A 59 12.35 10.71 1.04
N GLY A 60 11.08 10.98 0.76
CA GLY A 60 10.68 11.58 -0.49
C GLY A 60 10.42 10.54 -1.59
N ASN A 61 9.75 10.96 -2.63
CA ASN A 61 9.42 10.13 -3.80
C ASN A 61 8.62 8.86 -3.46
N ARG A 62 7.92 8.85 -2.33
CA ARG A 62 7.16 7.67 -1.91
C ARG A 62 6.09 7.29 -2.93
N ALA A 63 5.35 8.27 -3.41
CA ALA A 63 4.29 8.02 -4.37
C ALA A 63 4.83 7.40 -5.65
N GLU A 64 5.93 7.94 -6.18
CA GLU A 64 6.56 7.42 -7.38
C GLU A 64 7.06 5.99 -7.16
N GLN A 65 7.72 5.73 -6.04
CA GLN A 65 8.23 4.40 -5.74
C GLN A 65 7.11 3.37 -5.60
N VAL A 66 6.03 3.74 -4.92
CA VAL A 66 4.87 2.85 -4.78
C VAL A 66 4.23 2.59 -6.14
N GLN A 67 4.07 3.63 -6.96
CA GLN A 67 3.53 3.47 -8.30
C GLN A 67 4.38 2.50 -9.12
N ASN A 68 5.69 2.61 -9.04
CA ASN A 68 6.60 1.72 -9.77
C ASN A 68 6.48 0.26 -9.30
N ILE A 69 6.26 0.05 -8.01
CA ILE A 69 6.05 -1.31 -7.48
C ILE A 69 4.81 -1.96 -8.12
N PHE A 70 3.75 -1.18 -8.30
CA PHE A 70 2.49 -1.69 -8.86
C PHE A 70 2.41 -1.56 -10.38
N SER A 71 3.34 -0.83 -11.01
CA SER A 71 3.40 -0.76 -12.46
C SER A 71 3.88 -2.09 -13.01
N ASP A 72 3.03 -2.69 -13.81
CA ASP A 72 3.35 -3.96 -14.43
C ASP A 72 3.67 -3.70 -15.91
N THR A 73 4.89 -4.03 -16.30
CA THR A 73 5.31 -3.90 -17.69
C THR A 73 4.87 -5.09 -18.55
N THR A 74 4.36 -6.14 -17.93
CA THR A 74 3.81 -7.25 -18.68
C THR A 74 2.41 -6.90 -19.17
N PRO A 75 2.04 -7.32 -20.40
CA PRO A 75 0.68 -7.09 -20.86
C PRO A 75 -0.33 -7.79 -19.96
N PRO A 76 -1.52 -7.20 -19.76
CA PRO A 76 -2.53 -7.89 -18.95
C PRO A 76 -2.92 -9.21 -19.60
N PRO A 77 -3.28 -10.22 -18.80
CA PRO A 77 -3.71 -11.50 -19.37
C PRO A 77 -4.94 -11.29 -20.22
N PRO A 78 -5.08 -12.06 -21.29
CA PRO A 78 -6.28 -11.98 -22.13
C PRO A 78 -7.51 -12.35 -21.32
N ARG A 79 -8.56 -11.59 -21.53
CA ARG A 79 -9.84 -11.81 -20.86
C ARG A 79 -10.71 -12.77 -21.64
#